data_ce3a2d6d4bef772a19ab711b9b9ad612
#
_entry.id   ce3a2d6d4bef772a19ab711b9b9ad612
#
_cell.length_a   1.000
_cell.length_b   1.000
_cell.length_c   1.000
_cell.angle_alpha   90.00
_cell.angle_beta   90.00
_cell.angle_gamma   90.00
#
_symmetry.space_group_name_H-M   'P 1'
#
loop_
_entity.id
_entity.type
_entity.pdbx_description
1 polymer ?
#
loop_
_entity_poly.entity_id
_entity_poly.type
_entity_poly.pdbx_seq_one_letter_code
_entity_poly.pdbx_strand_id
1 'polypeptide(L)'
;MEPEDVVHVLRNMITAVKPGGLVLDLQVIRPDPRVEVDGCIVCEIDGQPLFRLADAAAEAVDAAVAQGRLREEAVDDHDVRKHYRTGAGLVADFTGKERRLPPEAVPTVRAIRGPCVVRERCRLRRLRTADLVGEVD
;
A
#
# COMPACT_ATOMS: atom_id res chain seq x y z
N MET A 1 -7.59 -0.69 11.15
CA MET A 1 -6.49 -1.55 11.65
C MET A 1 -5.46 -0.68 12.36
N GLU A 2 -5.02 -1.10 13.51
CA GLU A 2 -3.98 -0.42 14.25
C GLU A 2 -2.60 -0.96 13.89
N PRO A 3 -1.51 -0.19 14.09
CA PRO A 3 -0.16 -0.65 13.77
C PRO A 3 0.24 -1.97 14.45
N GLU A 4 -0.20 -2.21 15.67
CA GLU A 4 0.05 -3.47 16.40
C GLU A 4 -0.58 -4.66 15.68
N ASP A 5 -1.74 -4.45 15.06
CA ASP A 5 -2.45 -5.50 14.32
C ASP A 5 -1.68 -5.89 13.07
N VAL A 6 -1.02 -4.93 12.42
CA VAL A 6 -0.18 -5.19 11.24
C VAL A 6 0.98 -6.13 11.58
N VAL A 7 1.65 -5.88 12.72
CA VAL A 7 2.75 -6.75 13.19
C VAL A 7 2.24 -8.16 13.45
N HIS A 8 1.08 -8.28 14.09
CA HIS A 8 0.47 -9.56 14.40
C HIS A 8 0.09 -10.35 13.15
N VAL A 9 -0.51 -9.66 12.18
CA VAL A 9 -0.85 -10.26 10.88
C VAL A 9 0.39 -10.78 10.16
N LEU A 10 1.47 -9.99 10.15
CA LEU A 10 2.73 -10.43 9.52
C LEU A 10 3.28 -11.69 10.20
N ARG A 11 3.28 -11.75 11.54
CA ARG A 11 3.73 -12.95 12.26
C ARG A 11 2.91 -14.16 11.88
N ASN A 12 1.59 -14.02 11.81
CA ASN A 12 0.69 -15.09 11.43
C ASN A 12 0.96 -15.56 9.99
N MET A 13 1.21 -14.64 9.08
CA MET A 13 1.54 -14.95 7.70
C MET A 13 2.84 -15.76 7.62
N ILE A 14 3.89 -15.32 8.30
CA ILE A 14 5.19 -16.00 8.30
C ILE A 14 5.04 -17.42 8.86
N THR A 15 4.27 -17.57 9.93
CA THR A 15 4.04 -18.87 10.56
C THR A 15 3.23 -19.80 9.66
N ALA A 16 2.25 -19.27 8.91
CA ALA A 16 1.39 -20.06 8.04
C ALA A 16 2.10 -20.51 6.76
N VAL A 17 3.08 -19.74 6.29
CA VAL A 17 3.82 -20.07 5.07
C VAL A 17 4.84 -21.16 5.38
N LYS A 18 4.89 -22.19 4.52
CA LYS A 18 5.87 -23.28 4.69
C LYS A 18 7.30 -22.73 4.62
N PRO A 19 8.27 -23.41 5.27
CA PRO A 19 9.69 -23.04 5.17
C PRO A 19 10.14 -22.92 3.72
N GLY A 20 10.88 -21.86 3.40
CA GLY A 20 11.28 -21.55 2.03
C GLY A 20 10.17 -21.01 1.15
N GLY A 21 9.00 -20.74 1.71
CA GLY A 21 7.86 -20.21 0.99
C GLY A 21 7.97 -18.73 0.70
N LEU A 22 7.09 -18.24 -0.17
CA LEU A 22 7.10 -16.87 -0.68
C LEU A 22 6.11 -16.00 0.08
N VAL A 23 6.55 -14.80 0.45
CA VAL A 23 5.69 -13.73 0.99
C VAL A 23 5.85 -12.52 0.07
N LEU A 24 4.73 -11.98 -0.40
CA LEU A 24 4.70 -10.75 -1.17
C LEU A 24 4.09 -9.66 -0.30
N ASP A 25 4.81 -8.55 -0.15
CA ASP A 25 4.37 -7.39 0.61
C ASP A 25 4.20 -6.21 -0.34
N LEU A 26 2.98 -5.70 -0.43
CA LEU A 26 2.66 -4.53 -1.25
C LEU A 26 2.14 -3.43 -0.33
N GLN A 27 2.84 -2.31 -0.31
CA GLN A 27 2.48 -1.17 0.51
C GLN A 27 2.50 0.11 -0.30
N VAL A 28 1.63 1.06 0.08
CA VAL A 28 1.72 2.42 -0.43
C VAL A 28 2.95 3.09 0.17
N ILE A 29 3.59 3.92 -0.63
CA ILE A 29 4.71 4.76 -0.19
C ILE A 29 4.44 6.21 -0.60
N ARG A 30 5.18 7.14 0.00
CA ARG A 30 5.10 8.55 -0.37
C ARG A 30 5.58 8.78 -1.80
N PRO A 31 5.10 9.80 -2.49
CA PRO A 31 4.26 10.90 -1.98
C PRO A 31 2.77 10.55 -1.88
N ASP A 32 1.97 11.51 -1.40
CA ASP A 32 0.52 11.40 -1.36
C ASP A 32 -0.05 11.02 -2.73
N PRO A 33 -1.11 10.20 -2.78
CA PRO A 33 -1.81 9.91 -4.01
C PRO A 33 -2.38 11.17 -4.65
N ARG A 34 -2.59 11.13 -5.96
CA ARG A 34 -3.06 12.29 -6.74
C ARG A 34 -4.24 11.91 -7.61
N VAL A 35 -5.17 12.85 -7.74
CA VAL A 35 -6.21 12.78 -8.76
C VAL A 35 -5.66 13.47 -10.01
N GLU A 36 -5.70 12.79 -11.14
CA GLU A 36 -5.20 13.30 -12.42
C GLU A 36 -6.25 13.20 -13.52
N VAL A 37 -6.27 14.22 -14.39
CA VAL A 37 -7.06 14.22 -15.63
C VAL A 37 -6.10 14.57 -16.75
N ASP A 38 -6.00 13.68 -17.76
CA ASP A 38 -5.11 13.86 -18.90
C ASP A 38 -3.66 14.16 -18.48
N GLY A 39 -3.19 13.51 -17.41
CA GLY A 39 -1.85 13.70 -16.88
C GLY A 39 -1.65 14.96 -16.02
N CYS A 40 -2.69 15.79 -15.88
CA CYS A 40 -2.62 17.00 -15.04
C CYS A 40 -3.17 16.72 -13.64
N ILE A 41 -2.45 17.18 -12.63
CA ILE A 41 -2.85 17.00 -11.22
C ILE A 41 -4.03 17.92 -10.91
N VAL A 42 -5.13 17.32 -10.43
CA VAL A 42 -6.31 18.07 -9.96
C VAL A 42 -6.18 18.38 -8.48
N CYS A 43 -5.82 17.37 -7.68
CA CYS A 43 -5.59 17.53 -6.25
C CYS A 43 -4.75 16.37 -5.72
N GLU A 44 -4.25 16.52 -4.50
CA GLU A 44 -3.62 15.45 -3.76
C GLU A 44 -4.61 14.86 -2.75
N ILE A 45 -4.43 13.58 -2.43
CA ILE A 45 -5.23 12.85 -1.45
C ILE A 45 -4.37 12.65 -0.23
N ASP A 46 -4.90 12.95 0.97
CA ASP A 46 -4.17 12.68 2.20
C ASP A 46 -3.95 11.17 2.34
N GLY A 47 -2.69 10.76 2.35
CA GLY A 47 -2.32 9.35 2.50
C GLY A 47 -2.42 8.82 3.92
N GLN A 48 -2.67 9.68 4.91
CA GLN A 48 -2.89 9.24 6.28
C GLN A 48 -4.36 8.84 6.50
N PRO A 49 -4.67 7.85 7.33
CA PRO A 49 -3.76 7.07 8.19
C PRO A 49 -3.07 5.89 7.49
N LEU A 50 -3.30 5.70 6.19
CA LEU A 50 -2.78 4.53 5.48
C LEU A 50 -1.25 4.46 5.48
N PHE A 51 -0.56 5.60 5.33
CA PHE A 51 0.89 5.64 5.42
C PHE A 51 1.40 5.18 6.78
N ARG A 52 0.69 5.49 7.85
CA ARG A 52 1.05 5.04 9.20
C ARG A 52 1.01 3.52 9.29
N LEU A 53 -0.01 2.89 8.72
CA LEU A 53 -0.11 1.44 8.67
C LEU A 53 0.98 0.83 7.77
N ALA A 54 1.24 1.45 6.63
CA ALA A 54 2.28 1.01 5.72
C ALA A 54 3.67 1.12 6.34
N ASP A 55 3.95 2.19 7.08
CA ASP A 55 5.21 2.38 7.80
C ASP A 55 5.38 1.28 8.87
N ALA A 56 4.32 0.96 9.61
CA ALA A 56 4.35 -0.12 10.60
C ALA A 56 4.61 -1.48 9.95
N ALA A 57 4.00 -1.74 8.78
CA ALA A 57 4.23 -2.96 8.03
C ALA A 57 5.67 -3.05 7.54
N ALA A 58 6.23 -1.95 7.03
CA ALA A 58 7.62 -1.89 6.57
C ALA A 58 8.60 -2.16 7.72
N GLU A 59 8.37 -1.56 8.89
CA GLU A 59 9.19 -1.79 10.08
C GLU A 59 9.14 -3.25 10.52
N ALA A 60 7.95 -3.86 10.50
CA ALA A 60 7.77 -5.26 10.86
C ALA A 60 8.50 -6.20 9.90
N VAL A 61 8.43 -5.92 8.58
CA VAL A 61 9.15 -6.69 7.57
C VAL A 61 10.67 -6.54 7.76
N ASP A 62 11.14 -5.30 7.96
CA ASP A 62 12.57 -5.03 8.18
C ASP A 62 13.08 -5.75 9.43
N ALA A 63 12.30 -5.78 10.50
CA ALA A 63 12.66 -6.51 11.72
C ALA A 63 12.76 -8.02 11.46
N ALA A 64 11.81 -8.58 10.72
CA ALA A 64 11.83 -10.01 10.37
C ALA A 64 13.04 -10.36 9.51
N VAL A 65 13.42 -9.47 8.58
CA VAL A 65 14.63 -9.64 7.77
C VAL A 65 15.87 -9.59 8.66
N ALA A 66 15.96 -8.61 9.56
CA ALA A 66 17.11 -8.48 10.47
C ALA A 66 17.24 -9.68 11.40
N GLN A 67 16.14 -10.32 11.77
CA GLN A 67 16.11 -11.52 12.62
C GLN A 67 16.35 -12.82 11.85
N GLY A 68 16.53 -12.76 10.55
CA GLY A 68 16.73 -13.94 9.71
C GLY A 68 15.48 -14.76 9.44
N ARG A 69 14.29 -14.25 9.79
CA ARG A 69 13.02 -14.94 9.56
C ARG A 69 12.52 -14.80 8.12
N LEU A 70 12.88 -13.70 7.47
CA LEU A 70 12.60 -13.43 6.07
C LEU A 70 13.90 -13.03 5.37
N ARG A 71 13.99 -13.36 4.09
CA ARG A 71 15.05 -12.88 3.20
C ARG A 71 14.42 -12.09 2.08
N GLU A 72 14.85 -10.85 1.91
CA GLU A 72 14.38 -10.03 0.79
C GLU A 72 15.09 -10.44 -0.49
N GLU A 73 14.32 -10.76 -1.53
CA GLU A 73 14.83 -11.19 -2.82
C GLU A 73 14.75 -10.09 -3.88
N ALA A 74 13.72 -9.25 -3.80
CA ALA A 74 13.52 -8.18 -4.75
C ALA A 74 12.64 -7.08 -4.17
N VAL A 75 12.83 -5.86 -4.65
CA VAL A 75 12.00 -4.70 -4.33
C VAL A 75 11.69 -3.98 -5.64
N ASP A 76 10.43 -3.63 -5.83
CA ASP A 76 10.00 -2.87 -6.99
C ASP A 76 9.08 -1.72 -6.56
N ASP A 77 9.49 -0.49 -6.88
CA ASP A 77 8.69 0.70 -6.65
C ASP A 77 8.03 1.10 -7.96
N HIS A 78 6.71 1.28 -7.94
CA HIS A 78 5.95 1.57 -9.14
C HIS A 78 4.69 2.35 -8.82
N ASP A 79 4.10 2.96 -9.84
CA ASP A 79 2.82 3.63 -9.72
C ASP A 79 1.70 2.66 -9.99
N VAL A 80 0.67 2.73 -9.16
CA VAL A 80 -0.61 2.05 -9.38
C VAL A 80 -1.62 3.13 -9.77
N ARG A 81 -2.37 2.89 -10.85
CA ARG A 81 -3.40 3.81 -11.33
C ARG A 81 -4.75 3.14 -11.23
N LYS A 82 -5.67 3.81 -10.54
CA LYS A 82 -7.06 3.39 -10.49
C LYS A 82 -7.88 4.32 -11.38
N HIS A 83 -8.52 3.74 -12.38
CA HIS A 83 -9.27 4.50 -13.38
C HIS A 83 -10.73 4.60 -13.00
N TYR A 84 -11.29 5.80 -13.19
CA TYR A 84 -12.70 6.10 -13.00
C TYR A 84 -13.24 6.73 -14.28
N ARG A 85 -14.49 6.44 -14.60
CA ARG A 85 -15.14 7.02 -15.78
C ARG A 85 -15.51 8.47 -15.57
N THR A 86 -15.81 8.85 -14.32
CA THR A 86 -16.21 10.21 -13.94
C THR A 86 -15.68 10.55 -12.57
N GLY A 87 -15.58 11.85 -12.29
CA GLY A 87 -15.22 12.32 -10.95
C GLY A 87 -16.26 11.97 -9.90
N ALA A 88 -17.54 11.95 -10.27
CA ALA A 88 -18.60 11.53 -9.36
C ALA A 88 -18.40 10.08 -8.89
N GLY A 89 -18.01 9.20 -9.80
CA GLY A 89 -17.68 7.81 -9.46
C GLY A 89 -16.48 7.71 -8.51
N LEU A 90 -15.46 8.53 -8.71
CA LEU A 90 -14.32 8.61 -7.83
C LEU A 90 -14.73 9.07 -6.43
N VAL A 91 -15.47 10.14 -6.32
CA VAL A 91 -15.95 10.66 -5.03
C VAL A 91 -16.78 9.61 -4.30
N ALA A 92 -17.68 8.93 -5.00
CA ALA A 92 -18.51 7.88 -4.42
C ALA A 92 -17.67 6.73 -3.88
N ASP A 93 -16.64 6.30 -4.62
CA ASP A 93 -15.76 5.22 -4.21
C ASP A 93 -14.93 5.57 -2.97
N PHE A 94 -14.56 6.84 -2.82
CA PHE A 94 -13.76 7.30 -1.68
C PHE A 94 -14.59 7.62 -0.44
N THR A 95 -15.90 7.72 -0.56
CA THR A 95 -16.78 7.98 0.59
C THR A 95 -16.71 6.83 1.58
N GLY A 96 -16.38 7.15 2.84
CA GLY A 96 -16.28 6.15 3.89
C GLY A 96 -14.98 5.37 3.95
N LYS A 97 -14.04 5.63 3.03
CA LYS A 97 -12.71 5.01 3.07
C LYS A 97 -11.77 5.78 3.99
N GLU A 98 -10.67 5.11 4.40
CA GLU A 98 -9.66 5.71 5.28
C GLU A 98 -8.93 6.86 4.59
N ARG A 99 -8.66 6.73 3.28
CA ARG A 99 -8.08 7.82 2.49
C ARG A 99 -9.21 8.71 2.02
N ARG A 100 -9.05 10.01 2.20
CA ARG A 100 -10.10 10.98 1.90
C ARG A 100 -9.61 12.06 0.96
N LEU A 101 -10.51 12.47 0.06
CA LEU A 101 -10.30 13.68 -0.70
C LEU A 101 -10.34 14.89 0.24
N PRO A 102 -9.48 15.90 0.01
CA PRO A 102 -9.63 17.17 0.73
C PRO A 102 -11.06 17.70 0.55
N PRO A 103 -11.75 18.10 1.63
CA PRO A 103 -13.13 18.57 1.51
C PRO A 103 -13.30 19.70 0.48
N GLU A 104 -12.32 20.59 0.39
CA GLU A 104 -12.32 21.71 -0.55
C GLU A 104 -12.17 21.26 -2.01
N ALA A 105 -11.61 20.09 -2.27
CA ALA A 105 -11.42 19.56 -3.62
C ALA A 105 -12.62 18.74 -4.11
N VAL A 106 -13.50 18.30 -3.21
CA VAL A 106 -14.61 17.41 -3.56
C VAL A 106 -15.50 17.99 -4.66
N PRO A 107 -15.93 19.28 -4.62
CA PRO A 107 -16.75 19.84 -5.69
C PRO A 107 -16.03 19.82 -7.04
N THR A 108 -14.74 20.14 -7.06
CA THR A 108 -13.94 20.15 -8.29
C THR A 108 -13.82 18.75 -8.88
N VAL A 109 -13.53 17.75 -8.06
CA VAL A 109 -13.42 16.35 -8.50
C VAL A 109 -14.77 15.85 -9.00
N ARG A 110 -15.84 16.12 -8.24
CA ARG A 110 -17.19 15.68 -8.63
C ARG A 110 -17.63 16.27 -9.97
N ALA A 111 -17.15 17.46 -10.32
CA ALA A 111 -17.48 18.12 -11.57
C ALA A 111 -16.76 17.53 -12.79
N ILE A 112 -15.78 16.66 -12.61
CA ILE A 112 -15.07 16.02 -13.72
C ILE A 112 -16.04 15.05 -14.41
N ARG A 113 -16.38 15.35 -15.66
CA ARG A 113 -17.36 14.55 -16.43
C ARG A 113 -16.75 13.39 -17.19
N GLY A 114 -15.46 13.45 -17.47
CA GLY A 114 -14.74 12.44 -18.21
C GLY A 114 -13.86 11.54 -17.35
N PRO A 115 -13.00 10.74 -17.97
CA PRO A 115 -12.12 9.85 -17.25
C PRO A 115 -11.15 10.57 -16.34
N CYS A 116 -10.92 9.99 -15.17
CA CYS A 116 -9.92 10.47 -14.23
C CYS A 116 -9.23 9.28 -13.56
N VAL A 117 -8.08 9.55 -12.95
CA VAL A 117 -7.19 8.53 -12.41
C VAL A 117 -6.75 8.93 -11.02
N VAL A 118 -6.74 7.97 -10.10
CA VAL A 118 -6.00 8.11 -8.85
C VAL A 118 -4.67 7.38 -9.03
N ARG A 119 -3.58 8.12 -8.91
CA ARG A 119 -2.22 7.57 -9.01
C ARG A 119 -1.62 7.47 -7.63
N GLU A 120 -1.13 6.28 -7.29
CA GLU A 120 -0.47 5.99 -6.02
C GLU A 120 0.90 5.40 -6.26
N ARG A 121 1.88 5.76 -5.44
CA ARG A 121 3.18 5.13 -5.45
C ARG A 121 3.16 3.94 -4.51
N CYS A 122 3.61 2.78 -4.98
CA CYS A 122 3.62 1.53 -4.21
C CYS A 122 4.98 0.87 -4.24
N ARG A 123 5.27 0.10 -3.19
CA ARG A 123 6.46 -0.75 -3.11
C ARG A 123 6.02 -2.19 -2.96
N LEU A 124 6.47 -3.02 -3.88
CA LEU A 124 6.29 -4.47 -3.81
C LEU A 124 7.61 -5.10 -3.37
N ARG A 125 7.58 -5.87 -2.29
CA ARG A 125 8.73 -6.61 -1.79
C ARG A 125 8.47 -8.11 -1.94
N ARG A 126 9.44 -8.80 -2.50
CA ARG A 126 9.43 -10.26 -2.58
C ARG A 126 10.32 -10.82 -1.49
N LEU A 127 9.73 -11.63 -0.62
CA LEU A 127 10.39 -12.12 0.58
C LEU A 127 10.27 -13.65 0.63
N ARG A 128 11.30 -14.29 1.17
CA ARG A 128 11.35 -15.74 1.34
C ARG A 128 11.42 -16.06 2.82
N THR A 129 10.58 -16.99 3.30
CA THR A 129 10.66 -17.46 4.68
C THR A 129 11.92 -18.29 4.89
N ALA A 130 12.42 -18.28 6.12
CA ALA A 130 13.62 -19.07 6.48
C ALA A 130 13.39 -20.55 6.19
N ASP A 131 14.45 -21.22 5.72
CA ASP A 131 14.45 -22.66 5.50
C ASP A 131 14.76 -23.35 6.83
N LEU A 132 13.89 -24.26 7.28
CA LEU A 132 14.09 -24.99 8.52
C LEU A 132 15.35 -25.87 8.50
N VAL A 133 15.77 -26.31 7.32
CA VAL A 133 16.97 -27.14 7.19
C VAL A 133 18.21 -26.39 7.63
N GLY A 134 18.28 -25.09 7.40
CA GLY A 134 19.40 -24.25 7.83
C GLY A 134 19.47 -24.00 9.33
N GLU A 135 18.40 -24.29 10.07
CA GLU A 135 18.33 -24.07 11.51
C GLU A 135 18.74 -25.29 12.33
N VAL A 136 18.88 -26.42 11.68
CA VAL A 136 19.19 -27.69 12.35
C VAL A 136 20.68 -27.84 12.68
N ASP A 137 21.50 -27.09 12.00
CA ASP A 137 22.95 -27.11 12.21
C ASP A 137 23.38 -26.30 13.48
#